data_2e0e65d5accae8463d8ee8981d21da30
#
_entry.id   2e0e65d5accae8463d8ee8981d21da30
#
_cell.length_a   1.000
_cell.length_b   1.000
_cell.length_c   1.000
_cell.angle_alpha   90.00
_cell.angle_beta   90.00
_cell.angle_gamma   90.00
#
_symmetry.space_group_name_H-M   'P 1'
#
loop_
_entity.id
_entity.type
_entity.pdbx_description
1 polymer ?
#
loop_
_entity_poly.entity_id
_entity_poly.type
_entity_poly.pdbx_seq_one_letter_code
_entity_poly.pdbx_strand_id
1 'polypeptide(L)'
;THNALVTSIAMMIYGDGFDASDLEGRLAFDQWNLNDELRKACLDFKIQGGFALEINWSLDRTTIANVSHLPFENVRSGFVNEDEKVESYFYSKDWADKREEPVELCPFNVNEKLDPPTQIMYVKPFSPGSYYYPKPDYIGSINYIELDKEILIYHINNMQNGMSPSFSIHFKNGI
;
A
#
# COMPACT_ATOMS: atom_id res chain seq x y z
N THR A 1 11.11 8.57 -11.27
CA THR A 1 11.37 7.22 -11.85
C THR A 1 10.89 6.10 -10.96
N HIS A 2 11.28 6.03 -9.67
CA HIS A 2 10.88 4.94 -8.77
C HIS A 2 9.37 4.76 -8.68
N ASN A 3 8.60 5.80 -8.45
CA ASN A 3 7.15 5.74 -8.34
C ASN A 3 6.48 5.18 -9.62
N ALA A 4 6.99 5.57 -10.79
CA ALA A 4 6.48 5.04 -12.06
C ALA A 4 6.72 3.54 -12.19
N LEU A 5 7.89 3.04 -11.77
CA LEU A 5 8.20 1.61 -11.75
C LEU A 5 7.28 0.84 -10.81
N VAL A 6 7.10 1.33 -9.59
CA VAL A 6 6.20 0.71 -8.59
C VAL A 6 4.77 0.64 -9.12
N THR A 7 4.27 1.73 -9.70
CA THR A 7 2.94 1.78 -10.32
C THR A 7 2.82 0.81 -11.49
N SER A 8 3.83 0.74 -12.35
CA SER A 8 3.82 -0.19 -13.48
C SER A 8 3.80 -1.64 -13.04
N ILE A 9 4.58 -2.00 -12.00
CA ILE A 9 4.58 -3.35 -11.44
C ILE A 9 3.23 -3.65 -10.77
N ALA A 10 2.64 -2.70 -10.06
CA ALA A 10 1.31 -2.87 -9.47
C ALA A 10 0.24 -3.15 -10.54
N MET A 11 0.31 -2.46 -11.69
CA MET A 11 -0.58 -2.73 -12.83
C MET A 11 -0.33 -4.09 -13.48
N MET A 12 0.93 -4.55 -13.53
CA MET A 12 1.24 -5.92 -13.98
C MET A 12 0.67 -6.99 -13.06
N ILE A 13 0.68 -6.77 -11.74
CA ILE A 13 0.07 -7.67 -10.75
C ILE A 13 -1.44 -7.68 -10.91
N TYR A 14 -2.05 -6.51 -11.11
CA TYR A 14 -3.47 -6.38 -11.36
C TYR A 14 -3.90 -7.16 -12.61
N GLY A 15 -3.09 -7.13 -13.68
CA GLY A 15 -3.37 -7.82 -14.95
C GLY A 15 -4.71 -7.40 -15.56
N ASP A 16 -5.54 -8.39 -15.87
CA ASP A 16 -6.90 -8.20 -16.41
C ASP A 16 -7.97 -8.09 -15.30
N GLY A 17 -7.54 -8.14 -14.03
CA GLY A 17 -8.45 -8.12 -12.89
C GLY A 17 -9.10 -9.47 -12.59
N PHE A 18 -10.19 -9.44 -11.83
CA PHE A 18 -11.00 -10.62 -11.55
C PHE A 18 -12.00 -10.85 -12.67
N ASP A 19 -12.16 -12.12 -13.05
CA ASP A 19 -13.24 -12.60 -13.91
C ASP A 19 -13.95 -13.76 -13.22
N ALA A 20 -15.27 -13.80 -13.32
CA ALA A 20 -16.10 -14.89 -12.82
C ALA A 20 -16.69 -15.70 -13.99
N SER A 21 -16.68 -17.01 -13.86
CA SER A 21 -17.22 -17.93 -14.87
C SER A 21 -18.74 -17.93 -14.89
N ASP A 22 -19.37 -17.60 -13.77
CA ASP A 22 -20.82 -17.58 -13.59
C ASP A 22 -21.39 -16.15 -13.56
N LEU A 23 -22.67 -16.05 -13.86
CA LEU A 23 -23.37 -14.76 -13.95
C LEU A 23 -23.52 -14.10 -12.56
N GLU A 24 -23.77 -14.89 -11.51
CA GLU A 24 -23.95 -14.36 -10.15
C GLU A 24 -22.66 -13.74 -9.63
N GLY A 25 -21.53 -14.42 -9.84
CA GLY A 25 -20.21 -13.88 -9.48
C GLY A 25 -19.87 -12.59 -10.23
N ARG A 26 -20.20 -12.49 -11.53
CA ARG A 26 -20.00 -11.25 -12.30
C ARG A 26 -20.83 -10.10 -11.76
N LEU A 27 -22.10 -10.33 -11.47
CA LEU A 27 -22.98 -9.30 -10.90
C LEU A 27 -22.48 -8.84 -9.53
N ALA A 28 -22.01 -9.75 -8.68
CA ALA A 28 -21.43 -9.39 -7.38
C ALA A 28 -20.14 -8.58 -7.55
N PHE A 29 -19.25 -8.95 -8.46
CA PHE A 29 -18.01 -8.20 -8.73
C PHE A 29 -18.29 -6.80 -9.26
N ASP A 30 -19.26 -6.66 -10.15
CA ASP A 30 -19.68 -5.36 -10.68
C ASP A 30 -20.34 -4.50 -9.60
N GLN A 31 -21.20 -5.11 -8.77
CA GLN A 31 -21.87 -4.41 -7.66
C GLN A 31 -20.88 -3.84 -6.64
N TRP A 32 -19.82 -4.57 -6.33
CA TRP A 32 -18.80 -4.13 -5.38
C TRP A 32 -17.68 -3.32 -6.04
N ASN A 33 -17.72 -3.15 -7.36
CA ASN A 33 -16.61 -2.56 -8.13
C ASN A 33 -15.26 -3.21 -7.80
N LEU A 34 -15.27 -4.55 -7.64
CA LEU A 34 -14.16 -5.31 -7.06
C LEU A 34 -12.85 -5.14 -7.82
N ASN A 35 -12.90 -4.94 -9.14
CA ASN A 35 -11.72 -4.70 -9.96
C ASN A 35 -11.03 -3.38 -9.62
N ASP A 36 -11.78 -2.32 -9.30
CA ASP A 36 -11.18 -1.05 -8.86
C ASP A 36 -10.57 -1.18 -7.46
N GLU A 37 -11.25 -1.89 -6.56
CA GLU A 37 -10.72 -2.18 -5.22
C GLU A 37 -9.46 -3.05 -5.27
N LEU A 38 -9.40 -4.05 -6.16
CA LEU A 38 -8.20 -4.85 -6.42
C LEU A 38 -7.04 -3.98 -6.92
N ARG A 39 -7.31 -3.05 -7.83
CA ARG A 39 -6.28 -2.14 -8.36
C ARG A 39 -5.65 -1.28 -7.25
N LYS A 40 -6.47 -0.77 -6.33
CA LYS A 40 -6.00 -0.02 -5.14
C LYS A 40 -5.17 -0.92 -4.23
N ALA A 41 -5.64 -2.15 -3.97
CA ALA A 41 -4.93 -3.13 -3.17
C ALA A 41 -3.56 -3.52 -3.78
N CYS A 42 -3.46 -3.66 -5.10
CA CYS A 42 -2.19 -3.91 -5.79
C CYS A 42 -1.19 -2.75 -5.63
N LEU A 43 -1.68 -1.51 -5.64
CA LEU A 43 -0.85 -0.33 -5.39
C LEU A 43 -0.32 -0.32 -3.96
N ASP A 44 -1.18 -0.50 -2.96
CA ASP A 44 -0.78 -0.56 -1.55
C ASP A 44 0.21 -1.70 -1.30
N PHE A 45 -0.04 -2.86 -1.89
CA PHE A 45 0.86 -4.01 -1.78
C PHE A 45 2.27 -3.70 -2.29
N LYS A 46 2.39 -2.97 -3.38
CA LYS A 46 3.71 -2.60 -3.93
C LYS A 46 4.36 -1.44 -3.19
N ILE A 47 3.58 -0.47 -2.72
CA ILE A 47 4.11 0.72 -2.04
C ILE A 47 4.45 0.41 -0.58
N GLN A 48 3.58 -0.32 0.12
CA GLN A 48 3.67 -0.53 1.57
C GLN A 48 3.98 -1.98 1.96
N GLY A 49 3.90 -2.91 1.00
CA GLY A 49 4.18 -4.33 1.21
C GLY A 49 2.98 -5.15 1.66
N GLY A 50 1.82 -4.56 1.80
CA GLY A 50 0.57 -5.23 2.18
C GLY A 50 -0.63 -4.43 1.75
N PHE A 51 -1.83 -4.98 1.94
CA PHE A 51 -3.09 -4.29 1.68
C PHE A 51 -4.17 -4.70 2.67
N ALA A 52 -5.21 -3.90 2.78
CA ALA A 52 -6.36 -4.16 3.62
C ALA A 52 -7.66 -3.97 2.85
N LEU A 53 -8.60 -4.88 3.07
CA LEU A 53 -9.97 -4.78 2.56
C LEU A 53 -10.94 -4.81 3.72
N GLU A 54 -11.93 -3.95 3.67
CA GLU A 54 -13.09 -3.98 4.53
C GLU A 54 -14.14 -4.89 3.92
N ILE A 55 -14.65 -5.83 4.71
CA ILE A 55 -15.67 -6.78 4.31
C ILE A 55 -16.89 -6.56 5.19
N ASN A 56 -17.98 -6.16 4.56
CA ASN A 56 -19.24 -5.92 5.22
C ASN A 56 -20.19 -7.07 4.94
N TRP A 57 -20.66 -7.72 6.01
CA TRP A 57 -21.67 -8.76 5.92
C TRP A 57 -23.07 -8.17 5.77
N SER A 58 -23.96 -8.91 5.12
CA SER A 58 -25.38 -8.63 5.09
C SER A 58 -25.99 -8.67 6.50
N LEU A 59 -27.14 -8.03 6.67
CA LEU A 59 -27.81 -8.00 7.99
C LEU A 59 -28.14 -9.38 8.54
N ASP A 60 -28.46 -10.33 7.68
CA ASP A 60 -28.72 -11.72 8.02
C ASP A 60 -27.46 -12.57 8.19
N ARG A 61 -26.28 -11.99 7.96
CA ARG A 61 -24.97 -12.66 8.06
C ARG A 61 -24.79 -13.88 7.16
N THR A 62 -25.57 -14.00 6.12
CA THR A 62 -25.50 -15.14 5.19
C THR A 62 -24.54 -14.89 4.03
N THR A 63 -24.44 -13.65 3.58
CA THR A 63 -23.67 -13.25 2.41
C THR A 63 -22.83 -12.01 2.67
N ILE A 64 -21.82 -11.79 1.87
CA ILE A 64 -21.05 -10.55 1.86
C ILE A 64 -21.87 -9.50 1.11
N ALA A 65 -22.13 -8.37 1.75
CA ALA A 65 -22.87 -7.26 1.17
C ALA A 65 -21.99 -6.30 0.37
N ASN A 66 -20.76 -6.08 0.84
CA ASN A 66 -19.81 -5.19 0.19
C ASN A 66 -18.37 -5.53 0.54
N VAL A 67 -17.46 -5.27 -0.41
CA VAL A 67 -16.01 -5.31 -0.21
C VAL A 67 -15.44 -3.99 -0.68
N SER A 68 -14.65 -3.33 0.17
CA SER A 68 -14.03 -2.05 -0.15
C SER A 68 -12.57 -1.98 0.32
N HIS A 69 -11.76 -1.26 -0.40
CA HIS A 69 -10.36 -1.04 -0.05
C HIS A 69 -10.26 -0.09 1.16
N LEU A 70 -9.44 -0.47 2.14
CA LEU A 70 -9.02 0.42 3.21
C LEU A 70 -7.58 0.87 2.93
N PRO A 71 -7.29 2.19 2.91
CA PRO A 71 -5.92 2.67 2.78
C PRO A 71 -5.03 2.04 3.85
N PHE A 72 -4.04 1.28 3.42
CA PHE A 72 -3.21 0.46 4.30
C PHE A 72 -2.45 1.29 5.33
N GLU A 73 -2.07 2.51 4.97
CA GLU A 73 -1.41 3.48 5.85
C GLU A 73 -2.28 3.91 7.04
N ASN A 74 -3.61 3.80 6.90
CA ASN A 74 -4.57 4.19 7.92
C ASN A 74 -4.94 3.04 8.87
N VAL A 75 -4.43 1.84 8.63
CA VAL A 75 -4.68 0.66 9.46
C VAL A 75 -3.52 0.45 10.43
N ARG A 76 -3.86 0.17 11.69
CA ARG A 76 -2.90 -0.22 12.73
C ARG A 76 -3.28 -1.59 13.29
N SER A 77 -2.27 -2.45 13.48
CA SER A 77 -2.45 -3.73 14.14
C SER A 77 -2.61 -3.55 15.65
N GLY A 78 -3.54 -4.26 16.25
CA GLY A 78 -3.63 -4.46 17.69
C GLY A 78 -2.54 -5.40 18.21
N PHE A 79 -2.71 -5.87 19.43
CA PHE A 79 -1.77 -6.80 20.05
C PHE A 79 -1.86 -8.20 19.43
N VAL A 80 -0.75 -8.88 19.48
CA VAL A 80 -0.65 -10.29 19.09
C VAL A 80 -0.94 -11.15 20.31
N ASN A 81 -1.78 -12.16 20.15
CA ASN A 81 -2.09 -13.13 21.18
C ASN A 81 -0.97 -14.19 21.34
N GLU A 82 -1.17 -15.15 22.26
CA GLU A 82 -0.24 -16.26 22.54
C GLU A 82 -0.01 -17.15 21.30
N ASP A 83 -0.96 -17.20 20.38
CA ASP A 83 -0.89 -17.94 19.11
C ASP A 83 -0.21 -17.17 17.97
N GLU A 84 0.43 -16.04 18.26
CA GLU A 84 1.06 -15.14 17.27
C GLU A 84 0.08 -14.55 16.24
N LYS A 85 -1.22 -14.47 16.59
CA LYS A 85 -2.26 -13.87 15.74
C LYS A 85 -2.68 -12.51 16.26
N VAL A 86 -2.95 -11.59 15.34
CA VAL A 86 -3.52 -10.28 15.65
C VAL A 86 -5.02 -10.45 15.90
N GLU A 87 -5.50 -10.02 17.06
CA GLU A 87 -6.91 -10.17 17.45
C GLU A 87 -7.81 -9.04 16.93
N SER A 88 -7.24 -7.84 16.76
CA SER A 88 -7.99 -6.69 16.27
C SER A 88 -7.11 -5.75 15.46
N TYR A 89 -7.74 -4.97 14.62
CA TYR A 89 -7.14 -3.89 13.85
C TYR A 89 -7.88 -2.60 14.12
N PHE A 90 -7.18 -1.49 14.00
CA PHE A 90 -7.74 -0.17 14.22
C PHE A 90 -7.59 0.67 12.95
N TYR A 91 -8.67 1.31 12.56
CA TYR A 91 -8.71 2.22 11.43
C TYR A 91 -9.00 3.65 11.87
N SER A 92 -8.23 4.61 11.41
CA SER A 92 -8.49 6.03 11.56
C SER A 92 -8.09 6.75 10.29
N LYS A 93 -8.86 7.74 9.88
CA LYS A 93 -8.54 8.59 8.72
C LYS A 93 -7.34 9.49 9.01
N ASP A 94 -7.22 9.94 10.24
CA ASP A 94 -6.12 10.77 10.70
C ASP A 94 -5.69 10.36 12.12
N TRP A 95 -4.54 9.71 12.20
CA TRP A 95 -3.96 9.30 13.49
C TRP A 95 -3.38 10.47 14.30
N ALA A 96 -3.23 11.65 13.71
CA ALA A 96 -2.76 12.84 14.41
C ALA A 96 -3.90 13.61 15.10
N ASP A 97 -5.14 13.46 14.62
CA ASP A 97 -6.30 14.08 15.26
C ASP A 97 -6.79 13.23 16.44
N LYS A 98 -6.50 13.69 17.66
CA LYS A 98 -6.93 13.02 18.90
C LYS A 98 -8.44 13.04 19.15
N ARG A 99 -9.21 13.73 18.32
CA ARG A 99 -10.68 13.82 18.45
C ARG A 99 -11.39 12.68 17.72
N GLU A 100 -10.72 12.09 16.73
CA GLU A 100 -11.22 10.90 16.03
C GLU A 100 -10.87 9.66 16.84
N GLU A 101 -11.89 8.94 17.31
CA GLU A 101 -11.70 7.62 17.91
C GLU A 101 -11.48 6.60 16.80
N PRO A 102 -10.39 5.80 16.85
CA PRO A 102 -10.16 4.75 15.87
C PRO A 102 -11.27 3.70 15.90
N VAL A 103 -11.70 3.28 14.74
CA VAL A 103 -12.68 2.18 14.60
C VAL A 103 -11.95 0.85 14.77
N GLU A 104 -12.39 0.05 15.73
CA GLU A 104 -11.89 -1.31 15.90
C GLU A 104 -12.56 -2.26 14.91
N LEU A 105 -11.76 -3.07 14.23
CA LEU A 105 -12.19 -4.02 13.21
C LEU A 105 -11.66 -5.42 13.57
N CYS A 106 -12.55 -6.41 13.56
CA CYS A 106 -12.17 -7.81 13.76
C CYS A 106 -11.57 -8.40 12.47
N PRO A 107 -10.58 -9.30 12.57
CA PRO A 107 -10.05 -10.03 11.42
C PRO A 107 -11.14 -10.80 10.68
N PHE A 108 -11.05 -10.83 9.35
CA PHE A 108 -12.00 -11.59 8.54
C PHE A 108 -11.93 -13.08 8.82
N ASN A 109 -13.08 -13.65 9.19
CA ASN A 109 -13.24 -15.09 9.38
C ASN A 109 -14.57 -15.55 8.78
N VAL A 110 -14.50 -16.44 7.81
CA VAL A 110 -15.68 -16.97 7.11
C VAL A 110 -16.60 -17.75 8.07
N ASN A 111 -16.04 -18.38 9.10
CA ASN A 111 -16.76 -19.23 10.04
C ASN A 111 -17.35 -18.47 11.25
N GLU A 112 -16.83 -17.29 11.53
CA GLU A 112 -17.26 -16.48 12.65
C GLU A 112 -17.97 -15.22 12.15
N LYS A 113 -19.28 -15.31 12.09
CA LYS A 113 -20.17 -14.22 11.70
C LYS A 113 -20.42 -13.29 12.89
N LEU A 114 -19.37 -12.56 13.27
CA LEU A 114 -19.35 -11.74 14.48
C LEU A 114 -20.19 -10.44 14.33
N ASP A 115 -20.61 -9.89 15.45
CA ASP A 115 -20.97 -8.51 15.61
C ASP A 115 -19.74 -7.71 16.07
N PRO A 116 -19.36 -6.65 15.38
CA PRO A 116 -20.03 -5.92 14.28
C PRO A 116 -19.95 -6.62 12.91
N PRO A 117 -20.85 -6.22 11.96
CA PRO A 117 -20.91 -6.81 10.61
C PRO A 117 -19.70 -6.56 9.76
N THR A 118 -18.86 -5.65 10.16
CA THR A 118 -17.69 -5.19 9.43
C THR A 118 -16.44 -5.90 9.94
N GLN A 119 -15.74 -6.54 9.04
CA GLN A 119 -14.49 -7.24 9.32
C GLN A 119 -13.39 -6.73 8.38
N ILE A 120 -12.13 -6.93 8.75
CA ILE A 120 -10.98 -6.54 7.94
C ILE A 120 -10.22 -7.77 7.44
N MET A 121 -9.98 -7.82 6.14
CA MET A 121 -8.99 -8.73 5.56
C MET A 121 -7.67 -7.98 5.46
N TYR A 122 -6.76 -8.27 6.38
CA TYR A 122 -5.41 -7.68 6.41
C TYR A 122 -4.42 -8.68 5.83
N VAL A 123 -3.85 -8.37 4.67
CA VAL A 123 -2.95 -9.25 3.92
C VAL A 123 -1.55 -8.67 3.91
N LYS A 124 -0.62 -9.47 4.39
CA LYS A 124 0.82 -9.14 4.37
C LYS A 124 1.65 -10.39 4.05
N PRO A 125 2.72 -10.27 3.25
CA PRO A 125 3.69 -11.35 3.10
C PRO A 125 4.48 -11.55 4.40
N PHE A 126 5.02 -12.75 4.56
CA PHE A 126 5.93 -13.02 5.65
C PHE A 126 7.21 -12.17 5.50
N SER A 127 7.53 -11.42 6.54
CA SER A 127 8.75 -10.61 6.63
C SER A 127 9.50 -10.96 7.90
N PRO A 128 10.68 -11.60 7.83
CA PRO A 128 11.46 -11.96 9.01
C PRO A 128 11.75 -10.74 9.89
N GLY A 129 11.53 -10.88 11.20
CA GLY A 129 11.75 -9.82 12.18
C GLY A 129 10.73 -8.67 12.16
N SER A 130 9.60 -8.85 11.45
CA SER A 130 8.50 -7.89 11.42
C SER A 130 7.17 -8.59 11.65
N TYR A 131 6.66 -8.54 12.88
CA TYR A 131 5.42 -9.23 13.26
C TYR A 131 4.17 -8.49 12.82
N TYR A 132 4.15 -7.18 12.94
CA TYR A 132 2.94 -6.37 12.76
C TYR A 132 2.77 -5.85 11.33
N TYR A 133 3.83 -5.27 10.77
CA TYR A 133 3.77 -4.58 9.49
C TYR A 133 4.68 -5.27 8.46
N PRO A 134 4.24 -5.36 7.21
CA PRO A 134 5.08 -5.87 6.13
C PRO A 134 6.18 -4.87 5.78
N LYS A 135 7.16 -5.35 5.02
CA LYS A 135 8.17 -4.50 4.39
C LYS A 135 7.99 -4.60 2.88
N PRO A 136 7.95 -3.48 2.16
CA PRO A 136 7.92 -3.51 0.70
C PRO A 136 9.18 -4.18 0.16
N ASP A 137 9.05 -4.86 -0.97
CA ASP A 137 10.13 -5.64 -1.58
C ASP A 137 11.31 -4.80 -2.08
N TYR A 138 11.09 -3.52 -2.38
CA TYR A 138 12.14 -2.60 -2.80
C TYR A 138 12.98 -2.00 -1.66
N ILE A 139 12.69 -2.33 -0.39
CA ILE A 139 13.38 -1.71 0.76
C ILE A 139 14.90 -1.93 0.73
N GLY A 140 15.35 -3.07 0.19
CA GLY A 140 16.76 -3.34 0.00
C GLY A 140 17.46 -2.44 -1.03
N SER A 141 16.69 -1.78 -1.88
CA SER A 141 17.20 -0.89 -2.94
C SER A 141 17.10 0.59 -2.60
N ILE A 142 16.74 0.96 -1.36
CA ILE A 142 16.45 2.35 -0.99
C ILE A 142 17.65 3.28 -1.24
N ASN A 143 18.86 2.81 -0.95
CA ASN A 143 20.09 3.58 -1.17
C ASN A 143 20.34 3.88 -2.67
N TYR A 144 19.95 2.94 -3.55
CA TYR A 144 20.05 3.16 -5.01
C TYR A 144 19.00 4.14 -5.49
N ILE A 145 17.81 4.14 -4.89
CA ILE A 145 16.75 5.11 -5.19
C ILE A 145 17.18 6.52 -4.78
N GLU A 146 17.82 6.66 -3.62
CA GLU A 146 18.38 7.93 -3.15
C GLU A 146 19.52 8.41 -4.06
N LEU A 147 20.42 7.51 -4.45
CA LEU A 147 21.50 7.83 -5.38
C LEU A 147 20.97 8.32 -6.74
N ASP A 148 19.97 7.65 -7.30
CA ASP A 148 19.31 8.06 -8.56
C ASP A 148 18.72 9.47 -8.44
N LYS A 149 18.09 9.78 -7.32
CA LYS A 149 17.56 11.11 -7.02
C LYS A 149 18.67 12.18 -6.99
N GLU A 150 19.78 11.91 -6.30
CA GLU A 150 20.89 12.85 -6.21
C GLU A 150 21.56 13.09 -7.56
N ILE A 151 21.72 12.05 -8.38
CA ILE A 151 22.22 12.16 -9.75
C ILE A 151 21.31 13.06 -10.58
N LEU A 152 19.99 12.87 -10.49
CA LEU A 152 19.03 13.71 -11.21
C LEU A 152 19.13 15.18 -10.77
N ILE A 153 19.20 15.44 -9.46
CA ILE A 153 19.36 16.80 -8.91
C ILE A 153 20.66 17.43 -9.43
N TYR A 154 21.76 16.69 -9.42
CA TYR A 154 23.04 17.16 -9.95
C TYR A 154 22.93 17.57 -11.43
N HIS A 155 22.33 16.73 -12.27
CA HIS A 155 22.15 17.03 -13.69
C HIS A 155 21.24 18.23 -13.91
N ILE A 156 20.13 18.34 -13.19
CA ILE A 156 19.23 19.50 -13.28
C ILE A 156 19.96 20.79 -12.92
N ASN A 157 20.70 20.78 -11.81
CA ASN A 157 21.47 21.94 -11.37
C ASN A 157 22.53 22.36 -12.39
N ASN A 158 23.24 21.39 -12.99
CA ASN A 158 24.21 21.67 -14.04
C ASN A 158 23.57 22.27 -15.28
N MET A 159 22.42 21.79 -15.69
CA MET A 159 21.67 22.33 -16.83
C MET A 159 21.17 23.75 -16.55
N GLN A 160 20.64 23.99 -15.36
CA GLN A 160 20.15 25.32 -14.94
C GLN A 160 21.27 26.34 -14.81
N ASN A 161 22.44 25.91 -14.33
CA ASN A 161 23.61 26.78 -14.20
C ASN A 161 24.45 26.92 -15.47
N GLY A 162 23.93 26.41 -16.63
CA GLY A 162 24.54 26.57 -17.94
C GLY A 162 25.84 25.81 -18.18
N MET A 163 26.18 24.81 -17.32
CA MET A 163 27.44 24.03 -17.41
C MET A 163 28.71 24.89 -17.47
N SER A 164 28.61 26.17 -17.12
CA SER A 164 29.74 27.10 -17.21
C SER A 164 30.69 26.87 -16.04
N PRO A 165 32.02 26.78 -16.27
CA PRO A 165 32.96 26.69 -15.18
C PRO A 165 32.90 27.95 -14.32
N SER A 166 32.89 27.80 -13.01
CA SER A 166 32.77 28.94 -12.06
C SER A 166 34.00 29.86 -12.11
N PHE A 167 35.12 29.40 -12.64
CA PHE A 167 36.37 30.19 -12.76
C PHE A 167 37.26 29.60 -13.86
N SER A 168 38.15 30.45 -14.41
CA SER A 168 39.24 30.06 -15.30
C SER A 168 40.57 30.52 -14.72
N ILE A 169 41.57 29.66 -14.78
CA ILE A 169 42.92 29.97 -14.31
C ILE A 169 43.77 30.27 -15.52
N HIS A 170 44.28 31.50 -15.61
CA HIS A 170 45.22 31.92 -16.66
C HIS A 170 46.64 31.94 -16.07
N PHE A 171 47.51 31.08 -16.57
CA PHE A 171 48.94 31.18 -16.29
C PHE A 171 49.59 32.18 -17.22
N LYS A 172 50.08 33.29 -16.69
CA LYS A 172 50.98 34.18 -17.41
C LYS A 172 52.41 33.72 -17.19
N ASN A 173 53.00 33.06 -18.19
CA ASN A 173 54.44 32.86 -18.19
C ASN A 173 55.08 34.25 -18.41
N GLY A 174 55.56 34.85 -17.29
CA GLY A 174 56.40 36.05 -17.37
C GLY A 174 57.75 35.70 -18.01
N ILE A 175 58.03 36.30 -19.16
CA ILE A 175 59.39 36.44 -19.69
C ILE A 175 59.92 37.76 -19.15
#